data_63efab2dfe855fee52e9592c6e3a93d2
#
_entry.id   63efab2dfe855fee52e9592c6e3a93d2
#
_cell.length_a   1.000
_cell.length_b   1.000
_cell.length_c   1.000
_cell.angle_alpha   90.00
_cell.angle_beta   90.00
_cell.angle_gamma   90.00
#
_symmetry.space_group_name_H-M   'P 1'
#
loop_
_entity.id
_entity.type
_entity.pdbx_description
1 polymer ?
#
loop_
_entity_poly.entity_id
_entity_poly.type
_entity_poly.pdbx_seq_one_letter_code
_entity_poly.pdbx_strand_id
1 'polypeptide(L)'
;AVDRDRQPGRFLLTGSADVMLLPGMADSLAGRMEVLTLWPLSSAEIGDSAGLNRADALFLGDWSSLNASPCERDTLMSHWLGGGFPDALARSSASRRAAWFDAYVQAILQRDMRDLANIEQLTEIPNLLHLLATRSATLLNFAELSRTAGMAQTSLKRYFALLEMLFLVVRLPSWQRNPSKRWV
;
A
#
# COMPACT_ATOMS: atom_id res chain seq x y z
N ALA A 1 29.26 1.00 -14.24
CA ALA A 1 28.90 0.55 -15.60
C ALA A 1 27.86 1.46 -16.23
N VAL A 2 26.79 1.83 -15.50
CA VAL A 2 25.67 2.69 -15.99
C VAL A 2 26.17 4.09 -16.38
N ASP A 3 27.10 4.66 -15.61
CA ASP A 3 27.62 6.01 -15.85
C ASP A 3 28.50 6.16 -17.10
N ARG A 4 29.02 5.05 -17.64
CA ARG A 4 29.86 5.05 -18.85
C ARG A 4 29.04 5.00 -20.14
N ASP A 5 27.83 4.48 -20.07
CA ASP A 5 26.93 4.33 -21.21
C ASP A 5 25.50 4.65 -20.76
N ARG A 6 25.10 5.90 -21.00
CA ARG A 6 23.84 6.49 -20.53
C ARG A 6 22.66 6.18 -21.46
N GLN A 7 22.46 4.91 -21.81
CA GLN A 7 21.28 4.50 -22.56
C GLN A 7 20.12 4.24 -21.58
N PRO A 8 18.99 4.95 -21.69
CA PRO A 8 17.82 4.72 -20.84
C PRO A 8 17.24 3.32 -21.09
N GLY A 9 16.59 2.73 -20.07
CA GLY A 9 15.91 1.44 -20.20
C GLY A 9 16.81 0.19 -20.20
N ARG A 10 18.11 0.32 -19.87
CA ARG A 10 19.04 -0.84 -19.85
C ARG A 10 18.85 -1.78 -18.68
N PHE A 11 18.36 -1.28 -17.57
CA PHE A 11 18.21 -2.03 -16.34
C PHE A 11 16.81 -1.87 -15.81
N LEU A 12 16.20 -2.98 -15.43
CA LEU A 12 14.97 -3.06 -14.68
C LEU A 12 15.30 -3.62 -13.31
N LEU A 13 15.08 -2.80 -12.27
CA LEU A 13 15.22 -3.21 -10.88
C LEU A 13 13.82 -3.42 -10.31
N THR A 14 13.62 -4.51 -9.61
CA THR A 14 12.33 -4.80 -8.94
C THR A 14 12.57 -5.01 -7.46
N GLY A 15 11.61 -4.61 -6.64
CA GLY A 15 11.68 -4.76 -5.19
C GLY A 15 10.28 -4.69 -4.57
N SER A 16 10.16 -5.22 -3.37
CA SER A 16 8.93 -5.23 -2.57
C SER A 16 8.78 -4.00 -1.66
N ALA A 17 9.80 -3.13 -1.62
CA ALA A 17 9.80 -1.91 -0.81
C ALA A 17 9.96 -0.67 -1.69
N ASP A 18 9.44 0.46 -1.21
CA ASP A 18 9.63 1.75 -1.87
C ASP A 18 11.10 2.20 -1.75
N VAL A 19 11.82 2.09 -2.85
CA VAL A 19 13.25 2.42 -2.93
C VAL A 19 13.53 3.90 -2.66
N MET A 20 12.55 4.79 -2.89
CA MET A 20 12.70 6.22 -2.63
C MET A 20 12.72 6.55 -1.13
N LEU A 21 12.18 5.67 -0.31
CA LEU A 21 12.19 5.81 1.16
C LEU A 21 13.41 5.15 1.80
N LEU A 22 14.25 4.45 1.02
CA LEU A 22 15.47 3.82 1.53
C LEU A 22 16.58 4.85 1.74
N PRO A 23 17.21 4.89 2.93
CA PRO A 23 18.33 5.80 3.20
C PRO A 23 19.47 5.60 2.20
N GLY A 24 19.94 6.69 1.59
CA GLY A 24 21.09 6.70 0.68
C GLY A 24 20.81 6.18 -0.74
N MET A 25 19.69 5.56 -1.02
CA MET A 25 19.33 5.10 -2.37
C MET A 25 18.80 6.25 -3.23
N ALA A 26 17.94 7.09 -2.67
CA ALA A 26 17.37 8.24 -3.36
C ALA A 26 18.47 9.19 -3.89
N ASP A 27 19.50 9.48 -3.09
CA ASP A 27 20.59 10.38 -3.47
C ASP A 27 21.46 9.79 -4.58
N SER A 28 21.75 8.49 -4.53
CA SER A 28 22.64 7.85 -5.51
C SER A 28 22.00 7.66 -6.88
N LEU A 29 20.68 7.57 -6.93
CA LEU A 29 19.89 7.29 -8.14
C LEU A 29 19.12 8.50 -8.65
N ALA A 30 19.22 9.66 -7.98
CA ALA A 30 18.53 10.88 -8.38
C ALA A 30 18.83 11.26 -9.85
N GLY A 31 17.77 11.44 -10.64
CA GLY A 31 17.85 11.77 -12.06
C GLY A 31 18.38 10.67 -12.99
N ARG A 32 18.54 9.44 -12.49
CA ARG A 32 19.09 8.30 -13.26
C ARG A 32 18.12 7.13 -13.37
N MET A 33 17.01 7.18 -12.69
CA MET A 33 15.96 6.14 -12.74
C MET A 33 14.58 6.75 -12.77
N GLU A 34 13.65 6.02 -13.30
CA GLU A 34 12.23 6.22 -13.16
C GLU A 34 11.69 5.16 -12.20
N VAL A 35 10.83 5.56 -11.27
CA VAL A 35 10.20 4.66 -10.31
C VAL A 35 8.76 4.45 -10.72
N LEU A 36 8.42 3.19 -10.97
CA LEU A 36 7.06 2.77 -11.27
C LEU A 36 6.56 1.91 -10.11
N THR A 37 5.47 2.33 -9.49
CA THR A 37 4.81 1.53 -8.44
C THR A 37 3.74 0.65 -9.07
N LEU A 38 3.90 -0.66 -8.92
CA LEU A 38 2.91 -1.63 -9.37
C LEU A 38 2.03 -2.01 -8.17
N TRP A 39 0.80 -1.50 -8.19
CA TRP A 39 -0.21 -1.85 -7.20
C TRP A 39 -0.83 -3.22 -7.50
N PRO A 40 -1.45 -3.89 -6.49
CA PRO A 40 -2.31 -5.03 -6.74
C PRO A 40 -3.43 -4.66 -7.73
N LEU A 41 -3.99 -5.65 -8.41
CA LEU A 41 -5.06 -5.43 -9.40
C LEU A 41 -6.25 -4.71 -8.77
N SER A 42 -6.73 -3.69 -9.44
CA SER A 42 -7.98 -3.01 -9.10
C SER A 42 -9.19 -3.89 -9.42
N SER A 43 -10.34 -3.58 -8.85
CA SER A 43 -11.60 -4.27 -9.18
C SER A 43 -11.96 -4.16 -10.66
N ALA A 44 -11.56 -3.08 -11.32
CA ALA A 44 -11.77 -2.89 -12.75
C ALA A 44 -10.91 -3.83 -13.60
N GLU A 45 -9.65 -4.02 -13.21
CA GLU A 45 -8.72 -4.95 -13.89
C GLU A 45 -9.13 -6.41 -13.64
N ILE A 46 -9.59 -6.77 -12.44
CA ILE A 46 -10.09 -8.10 -12.13
C ILE A 46 -11.37 -8.41 -12.94
N GLY A 47 -12.24 -7.41 -13.13
CA GLY A 47 -13.50 -7.54 -13.87
C GLY A 47 -13.38 -7.31 -15.38
N ASP A 48 -12.17 -7.22 -15.93
CA ASP A 48 -11.89 -6.92 -17.34
C ASP A 48 -12.62 -5.66 -17.87
N SER A 49 -12.85 -4.71 -16.97
CA SER A 49 -13.47 -3.40 -17.26
C SER A 49 -12.42 -2.28 -17.26
N ALA A 50 -11.18 -2.60 -17.56
CA ALA A 50 -10.09 -1.65 -17.64
C ALA A 50 -10.35 -0.60 -18.71
N GLY A 51 -10.30 0.68 -18.35
CA GLY A 51 -10.48 1.83 -19.26
C GLY A 51 -11.49 2.87 -18.78
N LEU A 52 -12.39 2.54 -17.85
CA LEU A 52 -13.30 3.52 -17.24
C LEU A 52 -12.74 4.04 -15.93
N ASN A 53 -12.13 5.22 -15.96
CA ASN A 53 -11.80 5.92 -14.71
C ASN A 53 -13.09 6.51 -14.11
N ARG A 54 -13.73 5.73 -13.24
CA ARG A 54 -14.98 6.13 -12.58
C ARG A 54 -14.82 7.39 -11.72
N ALA A 55 -13.63 7.64 -11.20
CA ALA A 55 -13.36 8.87 -10.46
C ALA A 55 -13.39 10.08 -11.39
N ASP A 56 -12.77 10.01 -12.57
CA ASP A 56 -12.82 11.10 -13.55
C ASP A 56 -14.26 11.35 -14.01
N ALA A 57 -15.04 10.30 -14.27
CA ALA A 57 -16.45 10.43 -14.63
C ALA A 57 -17.25 11.14 -13.53
N LEU A 58 -17.03 10.83 -12.27
CA LEU A 58 -17.66 11.52 -11.13
C LEU A 58 -17.28 13.00 -11.08
N PHE A 59 -16.01 13.34 -11.25
CA PHE A 59 -15.53 14.73 -11.21
C PHE A 59 -15.95 15.54 -12.44
N LEU A 60 -16.08 14.90 -13.57
CA LEU A 60 -16.54 15.53 -14.83
C LEU A 60 -18.08 15.62 -14.93
N GLY A 61 -18.81 15.01 -14.00
CA GLY A 61 -20.28 14.98 -14.01
C GLY A 61 -20.87 14.07 -15.09
N ASP A 62 -20.07 13.14 -15.63
CA ASP A 62 -20.54 12.17 -16.61
C ASP A 62 -21.18 10.95 -15.90
N TRP A 63 -22.40 11.18 -15.45
CA TRP A 63 -23.19 10.15 -14.76
C TRP A 63 -23.62 9.01 -15.68
N SER A 64 -23.64 9.24 -16.99
CA SER A 64 -24.06 8.25 -17.98
C SER A 64 -23.04 7.11 -18.13
N SER A 65 -21.77 7.39 -17.90
CA SER A 65 -20.70 6.38 -17.92
C SER A 65 -20.64 5.54 -16.64
N LEU A 66 -21.32 5.97 -15.57
CA LEU A 66 -21.36 5.29 -14.27
C LEU A 66 -22.48 4.25 -14.22
N ASN A 67 -22.52 3.34 -15.18
CA ASN A 67 -23.44 2.20 -15.12
C ASN A 67 -23.11 1.30 -13.93
N ALA A 68 -23.75 1.56 -12.79
CA ALA A 68 -23.65 0.71 -11.61
C ALA A 68 -24.70 -0.41 -11.71
N SER A 69 -24.28 -1.61 -11.95
CA SER A 69 -25.13 -2.78 -11.72
C SER A 69 -25.24 -3.01 -10.21
N PRO A 70 -26.44 -3.34 -9.70
CA PRO A 70 -26.61 -3.77 -8.32
C PRO A 70 -25.64 -4.92 -8.00
N CYS A 71 -24.90 -4.78 -6.93
CA CYS A 71 -24.00 -5.82 -6.46
C CYS A 71 -24.54 -6.39 -5.14
N GLU A 72 -24.70 -7.70 -5.09
CA GLU A 72 -25.04 -8.39 -3.86
C GLU A 72 -23.95 -8.17 -2.80
N ARG A 73 -24.38 -8.02 -1.54
CA ARG A 73 -23.46 -7.77 -0.41
C ARG A 73 -22.36 -8.83 -0.31
N ASP A 74 -22.71 -10.10 -0.46
CA ASP A 74 -21.76 -11.21 -0.34
C ASP A 74 -20.71 -11.19 -1.47
N THR A 75 -21.12 -10.79 -2.66
CA THR A 75 -20.22 -10.58 -3.80
C THR A 75 -19.24 -9.45 -3.50
N LEU A 76 -19.72 -8.31 -2.99
CA LEU A 76 -18.91 -7.18 -2.61
C LEU A 76 -17.90 -7.55 -1.51
N MET A 77 -18.36 -8.24 -0.47
CA MET A 77 -17.50 -8.73 0.60
C MET A 77 -16.45 -9.72 0.09
N SER A 78 -16.82 -10.61 -0.83
CA SER A 78 -15.87 -11.54 -1.45
C SER A 78 -14.79 -10.83 -2.26
N HIS A 79 -15.15 -9.77 -2.98
CA HIS A 79 -14.17 -8.93 -3.70
C HIS A 79 -13.21 -8.22 -2.73
N TRP A 80 -13.72 -7.60 -1.68
CA TRP A 80 -12.86 -6.93 -0.69
C TRP A 80 -11.92 -7.89 0.02
N LEU A 81 -12.43 -9.05 0.44
CA LEU A 81 -11.62 -10.08 1.11
C LEU A 81 -10.68 -10.82 0.14
N GLY A 82 -11.00 -10.82 -1.14
CA GLY A 82 -10.15 -11.39 -2.18
C GLY A 82 -8.89 -10.58 -2.44
N GLY A 83 -8.98 -9.28 -2.25
CA GLY A 83 -7.91 -8.33 -2.57
C GLY A 83 -7.59 -8.30 -4.07
N GLY A 84 -6.41 -7.79 -4.41
CA GLY A 84 -5.98 -7.62 -5.81
C GLY A 84 -4.69 -8.39 -6.16
N PHE A 85 -4.15 -9.21 -5.27
CA PHE A 85 -2.95 -9.98 -5.58
C PHE A 85 -3.30 -11.19 -6.46
N PRO A 86 -2.68 -11.34 -7.66
CA PRO A 86 -2.98 -12.45 -8.58
C PRO A 86 -2.87 -13.82 -7.92
N ASP A 87 -1.84 -14.02 -7.10
CA ASP A 87 -1.63 -15.27 -6.37
C ASP A 87 -2.72 -15.57 -5.34
N ALA A 88 -3.27 -14.55 -4.69
CA ALA A 88 -4.39 -14.70 -3.76
C ALA A 88 -5.68 -15.00 -4.52
N LEU A 89 -5.91 -14.31 -5.65
CA LEU A 89 -7.08 -14.49 -6.50
C LEU A 89 -7.14 -15.88 -7.15
N ALA A 90 -5.99 -16.47 -7.48
CA ALA A 90 -5.90 -17.83 -8.02
C ALA A 90 -6.33 -18.92 -7.02
N ARG A 91 -6.50 -18.60 -5.74
CA ARG A 91 -6.90 -19.56 -4.72
C ARG A 91 -8.43 -19.65 -4.64
N SER A 92 -8.96 -20.85 -4.87
CA SER A 92 -10.40 -21.10 -4.96
C SER A 92 -11.16 -20.96 -3.63
N SER A 93 -10.51 -21.18 -2.48
CA SER A 93 -11.19 -21.09 -1.18
C SER A 93 -10.75 -19.88 -0.35
N ALA A 94 -11.69 -19.30 0.39
CA ALA A 94 -11.43 -18.17 1.29
C ALA A 94 -10.38 -18.50 2.36
N SER A 95 -10.38 -19.72 2.90
CA SER A 95 -9.40 -20.16 3.90
C SER A 95 -7.98 -20.22 3.32
N ARG A 96 -7.83 -20.69 2.08
CA ARG A 96 -6.53 -20.70 1.42
C ARG A 96 -6.04 -19.30 1.06
N ARG A 97 -6.95 -18.37 0.73
CA ARG A 97 -6.59 -16.95 0.54
C ARG A 97 -6.11 -16.31 1.84
N ALA A 98 -6.84 -16.53 2.93
CA ALA A 98 -6.43 -16.02 4.24
C ALA A 98 -5.05 -16.54 4.65
N ALA A 99 -4.81 -17.85 4.51
CA ALA A 99 -3.50 -18.45 4.79
C ALA A 99 -2.37 -17.87 3.89
N TRP A 100 -2.69 -17.54 2.64
CA TRP A 100 -1.74 -16.88 1.76
C TRP A 100 -1.39 -15.47 2.25
N PHE A 101 -2.39 -14.67 2.64
CA PHE A 101 -2.15 -13.33 3.19
C PHE A 101 -1.35 -13.38 4.50
N ASP A 102 -1.65 -14.33 5.39
CA ASP A 102 -0.88 -14.52 6.62
C ASP A 102 0.59 -14.82 6.31
N ALA A 103 0.84 -15.75 5.39
CA ALA A 103 2.19 -16.11 4.96
C ALA A 103 2.91 -14.92 4.27
N TYR A 104 2.19 -14.16 3.44
CA TYR A 104 2.72 -12.99 2.75
C TYR A 104 3.14 -11.90 3.75
N VAL A 105 2.28 -11.54 4.69
CA VAL A 105 2.59 -10.56 5.73
C VAL A 105 3.78 -11.02 6.57
N GLN A 106 3.79 -12.29 7.00
CA GLN A 106 4.92 -12.84 7.75
C GLN A 106 6.23 -12.79 6.98
N ALA A 107 6.22 -13.14 5.69
CA ALA A 107 7.41 -13.10 4.85
C ALA A 107 7.97 -11.68 4.72
N ILE A 108 7.11 -10.69 4.47
CA ILE A 108 7.52 -9.28 4.39
C ILE A 108 8.09 -8.80 5.73
N LEU A 109 7.38 -9.06 6.84
CA LEU A 109 7.82 -8.61 8.15
C LEU A 109 9.14 -9.27 8.58
N GLN A 110 9.36 -10.53 8.23
CA GLN A 110 10.58 -11.25 8.60
C GLN A 110 11.79 -10.90 7.74
N ARG A 111 11.58 -10.72 6.43
CA ARG A 111 12.65 -10.49 5.47
C ARG A 111 12.99 -9.01 5.37
N ASP A 112 12.02 -8.23 4.96
CA ASP A 112 12.25 -6.85 4.52
C ASP A 112 12.46 -5.91 5.72
N MET A 113 11.81 -6.17 6.85
CA MET A 113 11.99 -5.34 8.05
C MET A 113 13.32 -5.58 8.76
N ARG A 114 13.86 -6.80 8.73
CA ARG A 114 15.21 -7.06 9.28
C ARG A 114 16.29 -6.33 8.52
N ASP A 115 16.13 -6.25 7.21
CA ASP A 115 17.12 -5.61 6.34
C ASP A 115 17.03 -4.07 6.39
N LEU A 116 15.83 -3.53 6.66
CA LEU A 116 15.56 -2.10 6.61
C LEU A 116 15.71 -1.37 7.95
N ALA A 117 15.65 -2.08 9.06
CA ALA A 117 15.68 -1.43 10.37
C ALA A 117 16.32 -2.34 11.41
N ASN A 118 17.30 -1.77 12.13
CA ASN A 118 17.82 -2.33 13.37
C ASN A 118 16.74 -2.19 14.45
N ILE A 119 15.67 -3.02 14.37
CA ILE A 119 14.50 -2.89 15.25
C ILE A 119 14.61 -3.90 16.37
N GLU A 120 14.75 -3.38 17.59
CA GLU A 120 14.79 -4.20 18.80
C GLU A 120 13.44 -4.86 19.15
N GLN A 121 12.33 -4.38 18.59
CA GLN A 121 10.96 -4.80 18.92
C GLN A 121 10.12 -5.19 17.69
N LEU A 122 10.64 -6.08 16.85
CA LEU A 122 9.88 -6.63 15.69
C LEU A 122 8.57 -7.31 16.11
N THR A 123 8.45 -7.74 17.36
CA THR A 123 7.28 -8.47 17.88
C THR A 123 6.03 -7.61 18.01
N GLU A 124 6.16 -6.27 18.07
CA GLU A 124 5.02 -5.36 18.21
C GLU A 124 4.39 -4.96 16.87
N ILE A 125 5.09 -5.16 15.77
CA ILE A 125 4.64 -4.71 14.45
C ILE A 125 3.41 -5.46 13.93
N PRO A 126 3.29 -6.79 14.09
CA PRO A 126 2.05 -7.50 13.73
C PRO A 126 0.83 -6.95 14.48
N ASN A 127 0.97 -6.63 15.77
CA ASN A 127 -0.11 -6.05 16.56
C ASN A 127 -0.47 -4.64 16.07
N LEU A 128 0.54 -3.83 15.73
CA LEU A 128 0.31 -2.52 15.12
C LEU A 128 -0.40 -2.64 13.77
N LEU A 129 0.02 -3.54 12.90
CA LEU A 129 -0.63 -3.77 11.61
C LEU A 129 -2.09 -4.20 11.81
N HIS A 130 -2.36 -5.10 12.75
CA HIS A 130 -3.72 -5.51 13.08
C HIS A 130 -4.58 -4.33 13.59
N LEU A 131 -4.02 -3.50 14.49
CA LEU A 131 -4.69 -2.29 14.97
C LEU A 131 -4.99 -1.33 13.82
N LEU A 132 -4.05 -1.09 12.91
CA LEU A 132 -4.25 -0.24 11.74
C LEU A 132 -5.30 -0.81 10.79
N ALA A 133 -5.36 -2.13 10.61
CA ALA A 133 -6.40 -2.77 9.81
C ALA A 133 -7.81 -2.50 10.37
N THR A 134 -7.99 -2.54 11.71
CA THR A 134 -9.28 -2.19 12.35
C THR A 134 -9.64 -0.71 12.21
N ARG A 135 -8.66 0.15 11.90
CA ARG A 135 -8.83 1.60 11.69
C ARG A 135 -8.77 1.99 10.21
N SER A 136 -8.86 1.02 9.31
CA SER A 136 -8.86 1.30 7.87
C SER A 136 -10.00 2.24 7.48
N ALA A 137 -9.73 3.18 6.56
CA ALA A 137 -10.65 4.21 6.09
C ALA A 137 -11.14 5.20 7.19
N THR A 138 -10.40 5.35 8.30
CA THR A 138 -10.67 6.32 9.35
C THR A 138 -9.61 7.44 9.39
N LEU A 139 -9.88 8.49 10.14
CA LEU A 139 -8.90 9.55 10.37
C LEU A 139 -7.73 9.05 11.21
N LEU A 140 -6.52 9.29 10.70
CA LEU A 140 -5.28 8.89 11.37
C LEU A 140 -4.95 9.84 12.53
N ASN A 141 -4.96 9.31 13.76
CA ASN A 141 -4.55 10.02 14.97
C ASN A 141 -3.44 9.26 15.69
N PHE A 142 -2.20 9.70 15.53
CA PHE A 142 -1.04 9.04 16.13
C PHE A 142 -1.04 9.06 17.66
N ALA A 143 -1.60 10.08 18.30
CA ALA A 143 -1.68 10.13 19.77
C ALA A 143 -2.68 9.10 20.31
N GLU A 144 -3.78 8.90 19.63
CA GLU A 144 -4.77 7.87 19.99
C GLU A 144 -4.20 6.46 19.72
N LEU A 145 -3.61 6.24 18.55
CA LEU A 145 -2.98 4.96 18.21
C LEU A 145 -1.88 4.58 19.20
N SER A 146 -1.05 5.54 19.60
CA SER A 146 0.01 5.35 20.58
C SER A 146 -0.54 4.86 21.92
N ARG A 147 -1.63 5.46 22.40
CA ARG A 147 -2.30 5.04 23.63
C ARG A 147 -2.91 3.65 23.51
N THR A 148 -3.58 3.38 22.39
CA THR A 148 -4.23 2.07 22.16
C THR A 148 -3.21 0.95 21.99
N ALA A 149 -2.08 1.21 21.31
CA ALA A 149 -1.01 0.25 21.10
C ALA A 149 -0.10 0.06 22.34
N GLY A 150 -0.20 0.94 23.36
CA GLY A 150 0.72 0.94 24.50
C GLY A 150 2.16 1.28 24.12
N MET A 151 2.36 2.00 23.02
CA MET A 151 3.65 2.25 22.38
C MET A 151 3.98 3.75 22.39
N ALA A 152 5.26 4.11 22.56
CA ALA A 152 5.70 5.49 22.44
C ALA A 152 5.38 6.04 21.04
N GLN A 153 4.88 7.28 20.95
CA GLN A 153 4.47 7.87 19.67
C GLN A 153 5.61 7.96 18.65
N THR A 154 6.84 8.13 19.12
CA THR A 154 8.04 8.14 18.26
C THR A 154 8.27 6.78 17.61
N SER A 155 8.19 5.69 18.38
CA SER A 155 8.31 4.32 17.89
C SER A 155 7.17 3.98 16.93
N LEU A 156 5.94 4.35 17.29
CA LEU A 156 4.78 4.14 16.45
C LEU A 156 4.92 4.81 15.09
N LYS A 157 5.34 6.09 15.04
CA LYS A 157 5.57 6.79 13.77
C LYS A 157 6.66 6.12 12.92
N ARG A 158 7.73 5.64 13.54
CA ARG A 158 8.81 4.91 12.86
C ARG A 158 8.29 3.60 12.26
N TYR A 159 7.54 2.82 13.02
CA TYR A 159 6.97 1.56 12.54
C TYR A 159 5.89 1.78 11.48
N PHE A 160 5.09 2.82 11.63
CA PHE A 160 4.12 3.23 10.62
C PHE A 160 4.82 3.55 9.28
N ALA A 161 5.89 4.34 9.30
CA ALA A 161 6.67 4.66 8.10
C ALA A 161 7.27 3.42 7.44
N LEU A 162 7.69 2.42 8.22
CA LEU A 162 8.15 1.13 7.68
C LEU A 162 7.03 0.35 7.01
N LEU A 163 5.84 0.33 7.60
CA LEU A 163 4.68 -0.30 6.98
C LEU A 163 4.23 0.42 5.69
N GLU A 164 4.35 1.75 5.64
CA GLU A 164 4.14 2.53 4.39
C GLU A 164 5.18 2.15 3.33
N MET A 165 6.46 2.06 3.70
CA MET A 165 7.56 1.69 2.80
C MET A 165 7.38 0.28 2.21
N LEU A 166 6.78 -0.63 2.96
CA LEU A 166 6.47 -2.01 2.54
C LEU A 166 5.10 -2.14 1.85
N PHE A 167 4.43 -1.03 1.56
CA PHE A 167 3.10 -1.01 0.94
C PHE A 167 2.01 -1.77 1.71
N LEU A 168 2.23 -2.07 3.00
CA LEU A 168 1.24 -2.70 3.87
C LEU A 168 0.19 -1.71 4.38
N VAL A 169 0.55 -0.43 4.42
CA VAL A 169 -0.33 0.68 4.80
C VAL A 169 -0.19 1.79 3.77
N VAL A 170 -1.30 2.38 3.39
CA VAL A 170 -1.34 3.56 2.51
C VAL A 170 -2.04 4.68 3.25
N ARG A 171 -1.35 5.81 3.39
CA ARG A 171 -1.93 7.02 3.95
C ARG A 171 -2.47 7.89 2.83
N LEU A 172 -3.75 8.18 2.87
CA LEU A 172 -4.37 9.15 1.99
C LEU A 172 -4.28 10.53 2.60
N PRO A 173 -3.57 11.48 1.97
CA PRO A 173 -3.54 12.85 2.45
C PRO A 173 -4.93 13.50 2.32
N SER A 174 -5.26 14.42 3.25
CA SER A 174 -6.49 15.18 3.13
C SER A 174 -6.47 16.03 1.86
N TRP A 175 -7.58 15.99 1.09
CA TRP A 175 -7.71 16.88 -0.05
C TRP A 175 -7.91 18.32 0.43
N GLN A 176 -7.13 19.25 -0.10
CA GLN A 176 -7.27 20.67 0.21
C GLN A 176 -7.23 21.49 -1.08
N ARG A 177 -8.19 22.38 -1.25
CA ARG A 177 -8.24 23.32 -2.40
C ARG A 177 -7.09 24.34 -2.35
N ASN A 178 -6.55 24.59 -1.16
CA ASN A 178 -5.41 25.50 -0.97
C ASN A 178 -4.23 24.75 -0.35
N PRO A 179 -3.17 24.44 -1.11
CA PRO A 179 -2.03 23.66 -0.62
C PRO A 179 -1.18 24.39 0.44
N SER A 180 -1.37 25.70 0.63
CA SER A 180 -0.69 26.47 1.68
C SER A 180 -1.37 26.36 3.06
N LYS A 181 -2.57 25.80 3.15
CA LYS A 181 -3.19 25.51 4.46
C LYS A 181 -2.58 24.24 5.06
N ARG A 182 -2.30 24.34 6.37
CA ARG A 182 -1.69 23.26 7.16
C ARG A 182 -2.46 21.95 6.99
N TRP A 183 -1.74 20.90 6.69
CA TRP A 183 -2.24 19.53 6.71
C TRP A 183 -2.58 19.17 8.17
N VAL A 184 -3.84 18.89 8.44
CA VAL A 184 -4.31 18.47 9.75
C VAL A 184 -4.31 16.96 9.82
#